data_b5efa902d73f65f4dba0def8feb456d7
#
_entry.id   b5efa902d73f65f4dba0def8feb456d7
#
_cell.length_a   1.000
_cell.length_b   1.000
_cell.length_c   1.000
_cell.angle_alpha   90.00
_cell.angle_beta   90.00
_cell.angle_gamma   90.00
#
_symmetry.space_group_name_H-M   'P 1'
#
loop_
_entity.id
_entity.type
_entity.pdbx_description
1 polymer ?
#
loop_
_entity_poly.entity_id
_entity_poly.type
_entity_poly.pdbx_seq_one_letter_code
_entity_poly.pdbx_strand_id
1 'polypeptide(L)'
;MKLLATMVLAAVFAAPSFSSHAADAAPAAAPKAAKPDLVKGEQGYTAVCAACHGADGNSAIAANPKLAHQHPEYLVKQLHEFKDGKRNDPVMKGFASALSDEEMRNIAYWLTSQKPKPGFAKDKELVQLGERIFRGGIPDRQVAACAGCHSPNGAGIPSQYPRLSGQHADYTTTQLVAFRDGKRKNNAQMTGVAAKMNDREIRAVADYIAGLR
;
A
#
# COMPACT_ATOMS: atom_id res chain seq x y z
N MET A 1 69.80 -62.23 -13.96
CA MET A 1 69.01 -61.05 -13.69
C MET A 1 68.13 -60.82 -14.91
N LYS A 2 66.87 -61.16 -14.86
CA LYS A 2 65.92 -61.06 -16.00
C LYS A 2 64.85 -60.00 -15.61
N LEU A 3 64.80 -58.88 -16.35
CA LEU A 3 63.76 -57.89 -16.25
C LEU A 3 62.54 -58.37 -17.07
N LEU A 4 61.40 -58.48 -16.42
CA LEU A 4 60.11 -58.66 -17.04
C LEU A 4 59.44 -57.28 -17.20
N ALA A 5 59.19 -56.92 -18.44
CA ALA A 5 58.42 -55.76 -18.79
C ALA A 5 56.93 -56.11 -18.89
N THR A 6 56.12 -55.55 -18.06
CA THR A 6 54.65 -55.70 -18.11
C THR A 6 54.05 -54.60 -18.94
N MET A 7 53.47 -54.94 -20.09
CA MET A 7 52.66 -54.07 -20.90
C MET A 7 51.25 -53.87 -20.26
N VAL A 8 50.89 -52.64 -19.94
CA VAL A 8 49.52 -52.27 -19.52
C VAL A 8 48.78 -51.78 -20.75
N LEU A 9 47.75 -52.50 -21.14
CA LEU A 9 46.83 -52.12 -22.22
C LEU A 9 45.78 -51.22 -21.65
N ALA A 10 45.77 -49.92 -22.04
CA ALA A 10 44.75 -48.97 -21.67
C ALA A 10 43.57 -49.06 -22.65
N ALA A 11 42.44 -49.55 -22.20
CA ALA A 11 41.17 -49.50 -22.94
C ALA A 11 40.51 -48.16 -22.77
N VAL A 12 40.40 -47.42 -23.85
CA VAL A 12 39.66 -46.12 -23.91
C VAL A 12 38.18 -46.42 -24.12
N PHE A 13 37.38 -46.23 -23.07
CA PHE A 13 35.93 -46.26 -23.20
C PHE A 13 35.45 -44.89 -23.65
N ALA A 14 34.97 -44.76 -24.87
CA ALA A 14 34.24 -43.59 -25.38
C ALA A 14 32.79 -43.65 -24.87
N ALA A 15 32.45 -42.77 -23.93
CA ALA A 15 31.06 -42.62 -23.48
C ALA A 15 30.31 -41.66 -24.46
N PRO A 16 29.08 -42.01 -24.89
CA PRO A 16 28.30 -41.12 -25.72
C PRO A 16 27.77 -39.97 -24.87
N SER A 17 28.11 -38.74 -25.23
CA SER A 17 27.57 -37.51 -24.63
C SER A 17 26.13 -37.27 -25.11
N PHE A 18 25.16 -37.54 -24.28
CA PHE A 18 23.78 -37.11 -24.53
C PHE A 18 23.67 -35.62 -24.19
N SER A 19 23.68 -34.74 -25.20
CA SER A 19 23.30 -33.35 -25.04
C SER A 19 21.79 -33.24 -24.87
N SER A 20 21.33 -33.15 -23.62
CA SER A 20 19.96 -32.79 -23.33
C SER A 20 19.78 -31.28 -23.59
N HIS A 21 19.20 -30.91 -24.73
CA HIS A 21 18.69 -29.59 -24.95
C HIS A 21 17.40 -29.40 -24.11
N ALA A 22 17.53 -28.89 -22.89
CA ALA A 22 16.40 -28.32 -22.18
C ALA A 22 16.03 -27.05 -22.97
N ALA A 23 14.93 -27.10 -23.71
CA ALA A 23 14.32 -25.90 -24.26
C ALA A 23 13.78 -25.08 -23.08
N ASP A 24 14.51 -24.04 -22.69
CA ASP A 24 14.00 -22.98 -21.80
C ASP A 24 12.79 -22.34 -22.50
N ALA A 25 11.60 -22.82 -22.19
CA ALA A 25 10.38 -22.13 -22.51
C ALA A 25 10.35 -20.85 -21.65
N ALA A 26 10.65 -19.72 -22.26
CA ALA A 26 10.49 -18.42 -21.63
C ALA A 26 9.07 -18.32 -21.04
N PRO A 27 8.90 -17.88 -19.79
CA PRO A 27 7.58 -17.75 -19.19
C PRO A 27 6.73 -16.84 -20.08
N ALA A 28 5.55 -17.33 -20.49
CA ALA A 28 4.61 -16.55 -21.28
C ALA A 28 4.34 -15.23 -20.55
N ALA A 29 4.56 -14.11 -21.24
CA ALA A 29 4.31 -12.79 -20.68
C ALA A 29 2.86 -12.73 -20.18
N ALA A 30 2.67 -12.39 -18.91
CA ALA A 30 1.34 -12.25 -18.33
C ALA A 30 0.51 -11.27 -19.19
N PRO A 31 -0.77 -11.57 -19.46
CA PRO A 31 -1.61 -10.73 -20.30
C PRO A 31 -1.61 -9.31 -19.74
N LYS A 32 -1.31 -8.34 -20.61
CA LYS A 32 -1.27 -6.92 -20.23
C LYS A 32 -2.66 -6.54 -19.73
N ALA A 33 -2.77 -6.18 -18.46
CA ALA A 33 -4.06 -5.85 -17.87
C ALA A 33 -4.77 -4.76 -18.69
N ALA A 34 -6.07 -4.96 -19.00
CA ALA A 34 -6.87 -4.02 -19.77
C ALA A 34 -6.85 -2.62 -19.13
N LYS A 35 -7.03 -1.56 -19.93
CA LYS A 35 -7.16 -0.20 -19.41
C LYS A 35 -8.38 -0.14 -18.46
N PRO A 36 -8.27 0.58 -17.32
CA PRO A 36 -9.42 0.75 -16.43
C PRO A 36 -10.56 1.48 -17.12
N ASP A 37 -11.77 1.01 -16.89
CA ASP A 37 -13.02 1.61 -17.37
C ASP A 37 -13.60 2.51 -16.26
N LEU A 38 -13.52 3.83 -16.46
CA LEU A 38 -13.96 4.81 -15.46
C LEU A 38 -15.49 4.83 -15.31
N VAL A 39 -16.25 4.50 -16.35
CA VAL A 39 -17.72 4.46 -16.29
C VAL A 39 -18.16 3.29 -15.42
N LYS A 40 -17.61 2.10 -15.65
CA LYS A 40 -17.83 0.95 -14.76
C LYS A 40 -17.33 1.21 -13.34
N GLY A 41 -16.21 1.94 -13.20
CA GLY A 41 -15.67 2.35 -11.91
C GLY A 41 -16.64 3.22 -11.13
N GLU A 42 -17.24 4.22 -11.76
CA GLU A 42 -18.28 5.07 -11.18
C GLU A 42 -19.52 4.28 -10.76
N GLN A 43 -20.01 3.43 -11.66
CA GLN A 43 -21.18 2.60 -11.39
C GLN A 43 -20.95 1.67 -10.19
N GLY A 44 -19.83 0.94 -10.19
CA GLY A 44 -19.48 0.03 -9.10
C GLY A 44 -19.28 0.78 -7.78
N TYR A 45 -18.59 1.93 -7.80
CA TYR A 45 -18.40 2.76 -6.62
C TYR A 45 -19.73 3.28 -6.07
N THR A 46 -20.58 3.82 -6.91
CA THR A 46 -21.88 4.39 -6.51
C THR A 46 -22.79 3.34 -5.89
N ALA A 47 -22.82 2.14 -6.46
CA ALA A 47 -23.66 1.05 -5.97
C ALA A 47 -23.22 0.51 -4.60
N VAL A 48 -21.91 0.51 -4.31
CA VAL A 48 -21.36 -0.24 -3.17
C VAL A 48 -20.71 0.66 -2.12
N CYS A 49 -20.00 1.71 -2.51
CA CYS A 49 -19.06 2.43 -1.65
C CYS A 49 -19.59 3.81 -1.20
N ALA A 50 -20.42 4.45 -2.05
CA ALA A 50 -20.79 5.86 -1.90
C ALA A 50 -21.53 6.18 -0.60
N ALA A 51 -22.33 5.24 -0.07
CA ALA A 51 -23.09 5.43 1.17
C ALA A 51 -22.19 5.76 2.37
N CYS A 52 -20.98 5.20 2.41
CA CYS A 52 -20.05 5.40 3.52
C CYS A 52 -18.92 6.38 3.17
N HIS A 53 -18.48 6.40 1.91
CA HIS A 53 -17.32 7.18 1.48
C HIS A 53 -17.68 8.48 0.72
N GLY A 54 -18.99 8.79 0.62
CA GLY A 54 -19.49 9.96 -0.12
C GLY A 54 -19.58 9.70 -1.63
N ALA A 55 -20.46 10.42 -2.32
CA ALA A 55 -20.75 10.19 -3.73
C ALA A 55 -19.54 10.39 -4.66
N ASP A 56 -18.58 11.21 -4.26
CA ASP A 56 -17.37 11.57 -5.00
C ASP A 56 -16.07 11.09 -4.30
N GLY A 57 -16.18 10.18 -3.34
CA GLY A 57 -15.04 9.73 -2.55
C GLY A 57 -14.58 10.71 -1.47
N ASN A 58 -15.29 11.82 -1.25
CA ASN A 58 -15.03 12.78 -0.19
C ASN A 58 -15.99 12.54 0.97
N SER A 59 -15.75 11.50 1.76
CA SER A 59 -16.57 11.20 2.93
C SER A 59 -16.79 12.41 3.83
N ALA A 60 -18.02 12.61 4.28
CA ALA A 60 -18.34 13.56 5.35
C ALA A 60 -18.23 12.93 6.75
N ILE A 61 -18.09 11.62 6.84
CA ILE A 61 -18.02 10.85 8.08
C ILE A 61 -16.56 10.73 8.50
N ALA A 62 -16.20 11.30 9.64
CA ALA A 62 -14.80 11.39 10.09
C ALA A 62 -14.12 10.02 10.32
N ALA A 63 -14.89 8.99 10.63
CA ALA A 63 -14.39 7.62 10.79
C ALA A 63 -14.12 6.92 9.44
N ASN A 64 -14.79 7.34 8.36
CA ASN A 64 -14.66 6.75 7.04
C ASN A 64 -13.68 7.58 6.19
N PRO A 65 -12.66 6.97 5.58
CA PRO A 65 -11.66 7.75 4.86
C PRO A 65 -12.21 8.43 3.62
N LYS A 66 -11.65 9.61 3.33
CA LYS A 66 -11.72 10.20 2.00
C LYS A 66 -10.88 9.35 1.05
N LEU A 67 -11.44 9.00 -0.09
CA LEU A 67 -10.81 8.17 -1.12
C LEU A 67 -10.50 8.95 -2.40
N ALA A 68 -11.14 10.12 -2.59
CA ALA A 68 -10.92 10.99 -3.74
C ALA A 68 -9.45 11.33 -3.93
N HIS A 69 -8.97 11.20 -5.17
CA HIS A 69 -7.59 11.50 -5.57
C HIS A 69 -6.50 10.69 -4.84
N GLN A 70 -6.87 9.53 -4.29
CA GLN A 70 -5.89 8.57 -3.77
C GLN A 70 -5.24 7.81 -4.93
N HIS A 71 -3.99 7.36 -4.74
CA HIS A 71 -3.27 6.57 -5.73
C HIS A 71 -3.99 5.24 -6.01
N PRO A 72 -4.23 4.89 -7.28
CA PRO A 72 -5.06 3.75 -7.63
C PRO A 72 -4.44 2.42 -7.18
N GLU A 73 -3.12 2.29 -7.25
CA GLU A 73 -2.41 1.08 -6.80
C GLU A 73 -2.55 0.88 -5.28
N TYR A 74 -2.56 1.98 -4.51
CA TYR A 74 -2.82 1.90 -3.07
C TYR A 74 -4.25 1.45 -2.79
N LEU A 75 -5.25 1.99 -3.50
CA LEU A 75 -6.64 1.59 -3.34
C LEU A 75 -6.84 0.10 -3.68
N VAL A 76 -6.33 -0.35 -4.82
CA VAL A 76 -6.37 -1.76 -5.24
C VAL A 76 -5.70 -2.65 -4.19
N LYS A 77 -4.50 -2.29 -3.73
CA LYS A 77 -3.79 -3.00 -2.67
C LYS A 77 -4.64 -3.12 -1.41
N GLN A 78 -5.28 -2.02 -0.97
CA GLN A 78 -6.10 -2.07 0.25
C GLN A 78 -7.34 -2.95 0.07
N LEU A 79 -8.01 -2.90 -1.07
CA LEU A 79 -9.17 -3.77 -1.35
C LEU A 79 -8.78 -5.25 -1.34
N HIS A 80 -7.67 -5.63 -1.98
CA HIS A 80 -7.15 -6.99 -1.90
C HIS A 80 -6.82 -7.39 -0.46
N GLU A 81 -6.15 -6.53 0.29
CA GLU A 81 -5.75 -6.85 1.66
C GLU A 81 -6.92 -6.94 2.64
N PHE A 82 -8.02 -6.23 2.40
CA PHE A 82 -9.28 -6.45 3.10
C PHE A 82 -9.90 -7.81 2.73
N LYS A 83 -9.96 -8.12 1.43
CA LYS A 83 -10.49 -9.39 0.91
C LYS A 83 -9.74 -10.58 1.49
N ASP A 84 -8.41 -10.52 1.49
CA ASP A 84 -7.51 -11.58 1.97
C ASP A 84 -7.35 -11.60 3.51
N GLY A 85 -7.91 -10.61 4.22
CA GLY A 85 -7.79 -10.50 5.68
C GLY A 85 -6.45 -10.00 6.20
N LYS A 86 -5.51 -9.61 5.32
CA LYS A 86 -4.23 -9.00 5.72
C LYS A 86 -4.42 -7.64 6.40
N ARG A 87 -5.45 -6.89 5.98
CA ARG A 87 -5.95 -5.72 6.66
C ARG A 87 -7.29 -6.08 7.29
N ASN A 88 -7.29 -6.20 8.62
CA ASN A 88 -8.49 -6.65 9.33
C ASN A 88 -9.47 -5.49 9.53
N ASP A 89 -10.60 -5.56 8.85
CA ASP A 89 -11.79 -4.71 9.01
C ASP A 89 -12.99 -5.52 8.50
N PRO A 90 -13.88 -5.98 9.39
CA PRO A 90 -14.99 -6.85 9.00
C PRO A 90 -15.94 -6.22 7.98
N VAL A 91 -16.18 -4.91 8.08
CA VAL A 91 -17.06 -4.18 7.16
C VAL A 91 -16.44 -4.14 5.77
N MET A 92 -15.19 -3.64 5.68
CA MET A 92 -14.49 -3.55 4.40
C MET A 92 -14.18 -4.92 3.80
N LYS A 93 -13.95 -5.95 4.61
CA LYS A 93 -13.79 -7.32 4.14
C LYS A 93 -15.06 -7.81 3.43
N GLY A 94 -16.24 -7.55 4.01
CA GLY A 94 -17.53 -7.90 3.40
C GLY A 94 -17.67 -7.31 2.00
N PHE A 95 -17.45 -6.00 1.86
CA PHE A 95 -17.55 -5.31 0.57
C PHE A 95 -16.46 -5.74 -0.43
N ALA A 96 -15.20 -5.81 0.01
CA ALA A 96 -14.10 -6.16 -0.88
C ALA A 96 -14.17 -7.61 -1.37
N SER A 97 -14.74 -8.53 -0.59
CA SER A 97 -14.86 -9.94 -0.96
C SER A 97 -15.76 -10.16 -2.19
N ALA A 98 -16.74 -9.29 -2.41
CA ALA A 98 -17.67 -9.36 -3.54
C ALA A 98 -17.08 -8.80 -4.85
N LEU A 99 -15.93 -8.09 -4.79
CA LEU A 99 -15.35 -7.44 -5.95
C LEU A 99 -14.36 -8.36 -6.67
N SER A 100 -14.40 -8.33 -8.01
CA SER A 100 -13.36 -8.86 -8.89
C SER A 100 -12.16 -7.89 -8.96
N ASP A 101 -11.03 -8.36 -9.45
CA ASP A 101 -9.82 -7.55 -9.66
C ASP A 101 -10.06 -6.41 -10.67
N GLU A 102 -10.89 -6.66 -11.70
CA GLU A 102 -11.27 -5.65 -12.68
C GLU A 102 -12.09 -4.53 -12.03
N GLU A 103 -13.09 -4.88 -11.22
CA GLU A 103 -13.93 -3.91 -10.50
C GLU A 103 -13.12 -3.10 -9.50
N MET A 104 -12.23 -3.73 -8.71
CA MET A 104 -11.32 -3.03 -7.80
C MET A 104 -10.47 -2.00 -8.55
N ARG A 105 -9.95 -2.36 -9.73
CA ARG A 105 -9.15 -1.46 -10.57
C ARG A 105 -10.00 -0.32 -11.13
N ASN A 106 -11.16 -0.61 -11.70
CA ASN A 106 -12.04 0.40 -12.28
C ASN A 106 -12.46 1.43 -11.22
N ILE A 107 -12.89 0.98 -10.05
CA ILE A 107 -13.25 1.83 -8.91
C ILE A 107 -12.05 2.68 -8.45
N ALA A 108 -10.88 2.08 -8.32
CA ALA A 108 -9.68 2.78 -7.87
C ALA A 108 -9.26 3.92 -8.83
N TYR A 109 -9.27 3.66 -10.13
CA TYR A 109 -8.92 4.67 -11.14
C TYR A 109 -9.99 5.77 -11.25
N TRP A 110 -11.27 5.43 -11.12
CA TRP A 110 -12.32 6.45 -11.04
C TRP A 110 -12.15 7.34 -9.81
N LEU A 111 -11.90 6.79 -8.62
CA LEU A 111 -11.63 7.56 -7.41
C LEU A 111 -10.40 8.46 -7.54
N THR A 112 -9.37 8.01 -8.24
CA THR A 112 -8.17 8.82 -8.52
C THR A 112 -8.49 10.04 -9.36
N SER A 113 -9.46 9.96 -10.26
CA SER A 113 -9.91 11.09 -11.10
C SER A 113 -10.77 12.12 -10.35
N GLN A 114 -11.24 11.78 -9.13
CA GLN A 114 -12.09 12.68 -8.36
C GLN A 114 -11.27 13.81 -7.71
N LYS A 115 -11.86 15.00 -7.59
CA LYS A 115 -11.24 16.15 -6.94
C LYS A 115 -11.28 15.97 -5.42
N PRO A 116 -10.13 16.07 -4.72
CA PRO A 116 -10.13 15.98 -3.27
C PRO A 116 -10.69 17.28 -2.68
N LYS A 117 -11.60 17.16 -1.71
CA LYS A 117 -12.05 18.28 -0.89
C LYS A 117 -11.05 18.53 0.24
N PRO A 118 -10.65 19.80 0.48
CA PRO A 118 -9.71 20.10 1.55
C PRO A 118 -10.27 19.67 2.91
N GLY A 119 -9.36 19.32 3.80
CA GLY A 119 -9.64 19.20 5.23
C GLY A 119 -9.07 20.42 5.98
N PHE A 120 -9.22 20.42 7.29
CA PHE A 120 -8.75 21.51 8.16
C PHE A 120 -8.20 20.93 9.45
N ALA A 121 -7.05 21.43 9.91
CA ALA A 121 -6.60 21.25 11.27
C ALA A 121 -7.55 22.01 12.22
N LYS A 122 -7.87 21.41 13.35
CA LYS A 122 -8.84 21.98 14.32
C LYS A 122 -8.19 22.45 15.60
N ASP A 123 -7.03 21.87 15.96
CA ASP A 123 -6.35 22.15 17.22
C ASP A 123 -5.08 22.98 16.97
N LYS A 124 -5.16 24.27 17.31
CA LYS A 124 -4.04 25.21 17.11
C LYS A 124 -2.79 24.87 17.94
N GLU A 125 -2.95 24.21 19.07
CA GLU A 125 -1.82 23.83 19.93
C GLU A 125 -1.15 22.57 19.38
N LEU A 126 -1.93 21.60 18.91
CA LEU A 126 -1.42 20.36 18.35
C LEU A 126 -0.83 20.52 16.95
N VAL A 127 -1.34 21.44 16.13
CA VAL A 127 -0.91 21.58 14.73
C VAL A 127 0.58 21.85 14.59
N GLN A 128 1.18 22.66 15.48
CA GLN A 128 2.62 22.94 15.46
C GLN A 128 3.46 21.71 15.84
N LEU A 129 2.98 20.93 16.81
CA LEU A 129 3.62 19.65 17.16
C LEU A 129 3.49 18.68 15.98
N GLY A 130 2.31 18.59 15.39
CA GLY A 130 2.05 17.75 14.22
C GLY A 130 2.93 18.10 13.03
N GLU A 131 3.13 19.38 12.76
CA GLU A 131 4.02 19.86 11.70
C GLU A 131 5.47 19.41 11.94
N ARG A 132 5.99 19.63 13.16
CA ARG A 132 7.36 19.20 13.50
C ARG A 132 7.53 17.69 13.30
N ILE A 133 6.57 16.88 13.77
CA ILE A 133 6.63 15.42 13.61
C ILE A 133 6.53 15.04 12.14
N PHE A 134 5.60 15.63 11.39
CA PHE A 134 5.41 15.31 9.97
C PHE A 134 6.66 15.62 9.15
N ARG A 135 7.29 16.78 9.39
CA ARG A 135 8.46 17.26 8.63
C ARG A 135 9.81 16.74 9.14
N GLY A 136 9.95 16.59 10.45
CA GLY A 136 11.25 16.28 11.10
C GLY A 136 11.30 14.90 11.78
N GLY A 137 10.15 14.26 11.99
CA GLY A 137 10.11 13.03 12.79
C GLY A 137 10.33 13.30 14.29
N ILE A 138 10.76 12.26 15.00
CA ILE A 138 11.16 12.33 16.42
C ILE A 138 12.50 11.61 16.53
N PRO A 139 13.63 12.34 16.35
CA PRO A 139 14.97 11.76 16.26
C PRO A 139 15.35 10.91 17.46
N ASP A 140 15.09 11.40 18.68
CA ASP A 140 15.46 10.73 19.94
C ASP A 140 14.83 9.34 20.09
N ARG A 141 13.71 9.10 19.40
CA ARG A 141 13.02 7.81 19.36
C ARG A 141 13.09 7.14 18.00
N GLN A 142 13.90 7.68 17.09
CA GLN A 142 14.05 7.14 15.73
C GLN A 142 12.69 6.98 15.00
N VAL A 143 11.79 7.95 15.17
CA VAL A 143 10.57 8.07 14.36
C VAL A 143 10.92 8.87 13.12
N ALA A 144 10.84 8.24 11.96
CA ALA A 144 11.13 8.89 10.69
C ALA A 144 10.11 10.01 10.38
N ALA A 145 10.55 11.06 9.70
CA ALA A 145 9.68 12.12 9.20
C ALA A 145 8.67 11.54 8.18
N CYS A 146 7.39 11.80 8.40
CA CYS A 146 6.32 11.34 7.50
C CYS A 146 6.50 11.89 6.08
N ALA A 147 6.97 13.14 5.97
CA ALA A 147 7.21 13.83 4.72
C ALA A 147 8.25 13.12 3.82
N GLY A 148 9.18 12.35 4.39
CA GLY A 148 10.19 11.61 3.64
C GLY A 148 9.61 10.53 2.72
N CYS A 149 8.50 9.92 3.15
CA CYS A 149 7.80 8.89 2.37
C CYS A 149 6.50 9.42 1.74
N HIS A 150 5.76 10.27 2.47
CA HIS A 150 4.46 10.75 2.02
C HIS A 150 4.49 12.11 1.32
N SER A 151 5.67 12.62 0.99
CA SER A 151 5.94 13.95 0.40
C SER A 151 5.67 15.12 1.35
N PRO A 152 6.36 16.26 1.20
CA PRO A 152 6.22 17.42 2.09
C PRO A 152 4.81 18.01 2.16
N ASN A 153 4.04 17.88 1.09
CA ASN A 153 2.64 18.29 1.01
C ASN A 153 1.66 17.14 1.22
N GLY A 154 2.12 15.96 1.62
CA GLY A 154 1.29 14.78 1.83
C GLY A 154 0.65 14.18 0.58
N ALA A 155 1.18 14.51 -0.61
CA ALA A 155 0.67 13.94 -1.86
C ALA A 155 0.95 12.43 -2.01
N GLY A 156 1.91 11.92 -1.26
CA GLY A 156 2.40 10.56 -1.40
C GLY A 156 3.33 10.37 -2.59
N ILE A 157 3.66 9.13 -2.87
CA ILE A 157 4.42 8.72 -4.07
C ILE A 157 3.64 7.61 -4.74
N PRO A 158 3.19 7.77 -5.99
CA PRO A 158 2.41 6.76 -6.70
C PRO A 158 3.03 5.36 -6.59
N SER A 159 2.19 4.36 -6.45
CA SER A 159 2.53 2.94 -6.26
C SER A 159 3.31 2.58 -4.99
N GLN A 160 3.87 3.56 -4.27
CA GLN A 160 4.70 3.31 -3.09
C GLN A 160 4.03 3.77 -1.79
N TYR A 161 3.68 5.04 -1.70
CA TYR A 161 3.15 5.65 -0.48
C TYR A 161 1.85 6.41 -0.75
N PRO A 162 0.80 6.22 0.06
CA PRO A 162 -0.48 6.86 -0.15
C PRO A 162 -0.44 8.38 0.08
N ARG A 163 -1.36 9.07 -0.58
CA ARG A 163 -1.72 10.44 -0.27
C ARG A 163 -2.31 10.51 1.14
N LEU A 164 -1.88 11.49 1.93
CA LEU A 164 -2.36 11.77 3.28
C LEU A 164 -3.08 13.12 3.38
N SER A 165 -2.67 14.11 2.57
CA SER A 165 -3.17 15.48 2.69
C SER A 165 -4.69 15.58 2.63
N GLY A 166 -5.27 16.32 3.57
CA GLY A 166 -6.70 16.55 3.67
C GLY A 166 -7.52 15.37 4.20
N GLN A 167 -6.88 14.27 4.63
CA GLN A 167 -7.57 13.13 5.23
C GLN A 167 -8.14 13.48 6.60
N HIS A 168 -9.22 12.83 7.00
CA HIS A 168 -9.81 13.01 8.32
C HIS A 168 -8.81 12.70 9.44
N ALA A 169 -8.73 13.60 10.42
CA ALA A 169 -7.87 13.42 11.59
C ALA A 169 -8.25 12.16 12.39
N ASP A 170 -9.55 11.92 12.59
CA ASP A 170 -10.05 10.76 13.33
C ASP A 170 -9.66 9.45 12.65
N TYR A 171 -9.84 9.36 11.31
CA TYR A 171 -9.41 8.20 10.55
C TYR A 171 -7.89 8.01 10.63
N THR A 172 -7.11 9.07 10.44
CA THR A 172 -5.64 9.02 10.50
C THR A 172 -5.17 8.57 11.88
N THR A 173 -5.76 9.10 12.95
CA THR A 173 -5.50 8.69 14.34
C THR A 173 -5.78 7.21 14.53
N THR A 174 -6.98 6.74 14.12
CA THR A 174 -7.37 5.34 14.23
C THR A 174 -6.40 4.41 13.49
N GLN A 175 -5.95 4.81 12.30
CA GLN A 175 -5.01 3.98 11.53
C GLN A 175 -3.61 3.94 12.16
N LEU A 176 -3.10 5.06 12.68
CA LEU A 176 -1.81 5.08 13.37
C LEU A 176 -1.85 4.26 14.66
N VAL A 177 -2.91 4.38 15.45
CA VAL A 177 -3.13 3.53 16.64
C VAL A 177 -3.22 2.05 16.25
N ALA A 178 -3.94 1.73 15.17
CA ALA A 178 -4.05 0.36 14.70
C ALA A 178 -2.71 -0.25 14.26
N PHE A 179 -1.83 0.55 13.63
CA PHE A 179 -0.47 0.13 13.32
C PHE A 179 0.38 -0.04 14.58
N ARG A 180 0.31 0.90 15.53
CA ARG A 180 1.04 0.85 16.79
C ARG A 180 0.67 -0.40 17.61
N ASP A 181 -0.61 -0.65 17.74
CA ASP A 181 -1.16 -1.74 18.57
C ASP A 181 -1.14 -3.10 17.84
N GLY A 182 -0.62 -3.16 16.62
CA GLY A 182 -0.52 -4.37 15.83
C GLY A 182 -1.85 -4.93 15.33
N LYS A 183 -2.93 -4.14 15.36
CA LYS A 183 -4.24 -4.49 14.76
C LYS A 183 -4.20 -4.36 13.23
N ARG A 184 -3.42 -3.41 12.72
CA ARG A 184 -3.11 -3.24 11.30
C ARG A 184 -1.65 -3.60 11.07
N LYS A 185 -1.38 -4.66 10.29
CA LYS A 185 -0.03 -5.23 10.07
C LYS A 185 0.38 -5.28 8.60
N ASN A 186 -0.42 -4.69 7.72
CA ASN A 186 -0.24 -4.80 6.28
C ASN A 186 0.89 -3.92 5.70
N ASN A 187 1.66 -3.25 6.57
CA ASN A 187 2.86 -2.50 6.19
C ASN A 187 3.85 -2.43 7.36
N ALA A 188 5.02 -3.04 7.20
CA ALA A 188 6.03 -3.13 8.25
C ALA A 188 6.65 -1.76 8.60
N GLN A 189 6.85 -0.88 7.60
CA GLN A 189 7.41 0.46 7.84
C GLN A 189 6.45 1.28 8.71
N MET A 190 5.15 1.29 8.38
CA MET A 190 4.15 2.01 9.18
C MET A 190 4.01 1.45 10.59
N THR A 191 4.09 0.13 10.75
CA THR A 191 4.13 -0.51 12.08
C THR A 191 5.34 -0.03 12.87
N GLY A 192 6.53 -0.02 12.28
CA GLY A 192 7.76 0.43 12.93
C GLY A 192 7.75 1.90 13.32
N VAL A 193 7.17 2.77 12.48
CA VAL A 193 7.02 4.20 12.78
C VAL A 193 6.01 4.43 13.90
N ALA A 194 4.81 3.85 13.78
CA ALA A 194 3.72 4.08 14.72
C ALA A 194 4.00 3.48 16.11
N ALA A 195 4.69 2.35 16.19
CA ALA A 195 5.02 1.67 17.45
C ALA A 195 5.75 2.57 18.46
N LYS A 196 6.42 3.61 17.99
CA LYS A 196 7.22 4.52 18.81
C LYS A 196 6.49 5.83 19.14
N MET A 197 5.25 6.01 18.70
CA MET A 197 4.48 7.24 18.91
C MET A 197 3.49 7.10 20.07
N ASN A 198 3.37 8.17 20.87
CA ASN A 198 2.33 8.25 21.90
C ASN A 198 1.04 8.87 21.33
N ASP A 199 -0.06 8.82 22.12
CA ASP A 199 -1.37 9.29 21.70
C ASP A 199 -1.40 10.79 21.34
N ARG A 200 -0.67 11.63 22.08
CA ARG A 200 -0.61 13.07 21.80
C ARG A 200 0.06 13.35 20.46
N GLU A 201 1.12 12.65 20.14
CA GLU A 201 1.85 12.77 18.88
C GLU A 201 1.05 12.25 17.70
N ILE A 202 0.36 11.13 17.88
CA ILE A 202 -0.55 10.56 16.87
C ILE A 202 -1.67 11.57 16.56
N ARG A 203 -2.33 12.12 17.61
CA ARG A 203 -3.37 13.14 17.39
C ARG A 203 -2.82 14.40 16.73
N ALA A 204 -1.65 14.86 17.15
CA ALA A 204 -1.03 16.05 16.60
C ALA A 204 -0.71 15.91 15.10
N VAL A 205 -0.06 14.82 14.72
CA VAL A 205 0.27 14.61 13.30
C VAL A 205 -0.99 14.35 12.45
N ALA A 206 -2.02 13.70 13.01
CA ALA A 206 -3.28 13.46 12.33
C ALA A 206 -4.05 14.77 12.06
N ASP A 207 -4.08 15.68 13.03
CA ASP A 207 -4.70 17.00 12.86
C ASP A 207 -3.95 17.87 11.85
N TYR A 208 -2.60 17.86 11.89
CA TYR A 208 -1.78 18.53 10.88
C TYR A 208 -2.04 17.99 9.47
N ILE A 209 -2.10 16.67 9.30
CA ILE A 209 -2.41 16.00 8.02
C ILE A 209 -3.77 16.43 7.48
N ALA A 210 -4.77 16.60 8.33
CA ALA A 210 -6.08 17.04 7.90
C ALA A 210 -6.07 18.45 7.28
N GLY A 211 -5.18 19.32 7.72
CA GLY A 211 -4.99 20.66 7.14
C GLY A 211 -3.94 20.77 6.04
N LEU A 212 -3.19 19.70 5.77
CA LEU A 212 -2.08 19.70 4.82
C LEU A 212 -2.57 19.76 3.35
N ARG A 213 -1.89 20.56 2.51
CA ARG A 213 -2.26 20.85 1.12
C ARG A 213 -1.04 20.83 0.20
#